data_2cb2a8b93c1da15685c879a13b657696
#
_entry.id   2cb2a8b93c1da15685c879a13b657696
#
_cell.length_a   1.000
_cell.length_b   1.000
_cell.length_c   1.000
_cell.angle_alpha   90.00
_cell.angle_beta   90.00
_cell.angle_gamma   90.00
#
_symmetry.space_group_name_H-M   'P 1'
#
loop_
_entity.id
_entity.type
_entity.pdbx_description
1 polymer ?
#
loop_
_entity_poly.entity_id
_entity_poly.type
_entity_poly.pdbx_seq_one_letter_code
_entity_poly.pdbx_strand_id
1 'polypeptide(L)'
;MDATGVSHIAICVRDRDKSLGFYRDILGMRVAFDVIQDTTTGGLPHVYKHSRKTRRQVRLMYGVGVTSPTITMTSHPGEEPDEDPIKLDQIGISHLSFSAPDVKALAEELASKGVQLAGPLESRMDAQGNLGNFYVYDPDGILI
;
A
#
# COMPACT_ATOMS: atom_id res chain seq x y z
N MET A 1 -0.92 -27.68 13.01
CA MET A 1 -2.00 -26.84 12.42
C MET A 1 -1.34 -25.81 11.53
N ASP A 2 -1.78 -25.68 10.30
CA ASP A 2 -1.13 -24.85 9.30
C ASP A 2 -1.89 -23.52 9.15
N ALA A 3 -1.19 -22.45 8.75
CA ALA A 3 -1.84 -21.22 8.34
C ALA A 3 -2.64 -21.47 7.05
N THR A 4 -3.82 -20.86 6.94
CA THR A 4 -4.74 -21.09 5.80
C THR A 4 -4.65 -20.01 4.72
N GLY A 5 -3.84 -18.96 4.95
CA GLY A 5 -3.62 -17.89 3.98
C GLY A 5 -3.19 -16.58 4.64
N VAL A 6 -2.98 -15.56 3.81
CA VAL A 6 -2.68 -14.20 4.25
C VAL A 6 -4.00 -13.43 4.40
N SER A 7 -4.35 -13.02 5.61
CA SER A 7 -5.61 -12.29 5.86
C SER A 7 -5.51 -10.80 5.51
N HIS A 8 -4.39 -10.18 5.84
CA HIS A 8 -4.13 -8.78 5.54
C HIS A 8 -2.63 -8.47 5.48
N ILE A 9 -2.31 -7.36 4.85
CA ILE A 9 -1.01 -6.74 4.85
C ILE A 9 -1.18 -5.35 5.45
N ALA A 10 -0.31 -4.98 6.39
CA ALA A 10 -0.36 -3.67 7.02
C ALA A 10 0.70 -2.74 6.43
N ILE A 11 0.30 -1.50 6.15
CA ILE A 11 1.19 -0.40 5.78
C ILE A 11 0.97 0.77 6.73
N CYS A 12 2.03 1.52 7.02
CA CYS A 12 1.95 2.77 7.75
C CYS A 12 2.17 3.93 6.77
N VAL A 13 1.30 4.94 6.81
CA VAL A 13 1.33 6.09 5.91
C VAL A 13 1.36 7.39 6.72
N ARG A 14 1.96 8.43 6.14
CA ARG A 14 2.01 9.76 6.79
C ARG A 14 0.67 10.46 6.73
N ASP A 15 0.06 10.51 5.55
CA ASP A 15 -1.18 11.22 5.28
C ASP A 15 -2.22 10.25 4.72
N ARG A 16 -3.22 9.92 5.57
CA ARG A 16 -4.31 9.01 5.21
C ARG A 16 -5.07 9.46 3.95
N ASP A 17 -5.34 10.75 3.83
CA ASP A 17 -6.21 11.25 2.74
C ASP A 17 -5.47 11.21 1.40
N LYS A 18 -4.19 11.53 1.38
CA LYS A 18 -3.35 11.35 0.18
C LYS A 18 -3.25 9.88 -0.21
N SER A 19 -3.06 8.99 0.76
CA SER A 19 -2.99 7.55 0.51
C SER A 19 -4.33 6.99 0.03
N LEU A 20 -5.47 7.46 0.55
CA LEU A 20 -6.79 7.11 0.01
C LEU A 20 -6.99 7.59 -1.43
N GLY A 21 -6.48 8.76 -1.78
CA GLY A 21 -6.44 9.24 -3.16
C GLY A 21 -5.74 8.26 -4.11
N PHE A 22 -4.69 7.61 -3.64
CA PHE A 22 -3.99 6.58 -4.40
C PHE A 22 -4.72 5.22 -4.38
N TYR A 23 -4.89 4.61 -3.21
CA TYR A 23 -5.40 3.24 -3.10
C TYR A 23 -6.89 3.12 -3.44
N ARG A 24 -7.72 4.06 -3.03
CA ARG A 24 -9.15 4.07 -3.30
C ARG A 24 -9.47 4.67 -4.67
N ASP A 25 -8.99 5.88 -4.93
CA ASP A 25 -9.48 6.67 -6.07
C ASP A 25 -8.74 6.34 -7.37
N ILE A 26 -7.48 5.93 -7.30
CA ILE A 26 -6.68 5.51 -8.46
C ILE A 26 -6.72 3.99 -8.64
N LEU A 27 -6.38 3.21 -7.61
CA LEU A 27 -6.34 1.74 -7.71
C LEU A 27 -7.71 1.06 -7.54
N GLY A 28 -8.77 1.81 -7.20
CA GLY A 28 -10.14 1.29 -7.16
C GLY A 28 -10.48 0.42 -5.96
N MET A 29 -9.70 0.46 -4.88
CA MET A 29 -10.05 -0.24 -3.65
C MET A 29 -11.21 0.46 -2.93
N ARG A 30 -11.99 -0.30 -2.17
CA ARG A 30 -13.02 0.26 -1.30
C ARG A 30 -12.60 0.24 0.16
N VAL A 31 -13.10 1.21 0.91
CA VAL A 31 -12.95 1.26 2.37
C VAL A 31 -13.97 0.32 3.02
N ALA A 32 -13.49 -0.68 3.73
CA ALA A 32 -14.35 -1.58 4.51
C ALA A 32 -14.68 -1.00 5.89
N PHE A 33 -13.69 -0.37 6.53
CA PHE A 33 -13.89 0.43 7.74
C PHE A 33 -12.78 1.47 7.90
N ASP A 34 -13.05 2.47 8.74
CA ASP A 34 -12.15 3.57 9.10
C ASP A 34 -12.42 3.91 10.57
N VAL A 35 -11.46 3.63 11.45
CA VAL A 35 -11.62 3.76 12.89
C VAL A 35 -10.39 4.41 13.54
N ILE A 36 -10.61 5.10 14.64
CA ILE A 36 -9.55 5.60 15.51
C ILE A 36 -9.45 4.69 16.73
N GLN A 37 -8.22 4.33 17.09
CA GLN A 37 -7.92 3.43 18.19
C GLN A 37 -6.87 4.03 19.11
N ASP A 38 -7.04 3.79 20.41
CA ASP A 38 -6.00 4.02 21.42
C ASP A 38 -4.86 3.01 21.20
N THR A 39 -3.64 3.50 21.17
CA THR A 39 -2.44 2.67 21.01
C THR A 39 -1.61 2.54 22.29
N THR A 40 -2.08 3.12 23.39
CA THR A 40 -1.37 3.11 24.68
C THR A 40 -1.61 1.84 25.50
N THR A 41 -2.59 1.03 25.10
CA THR A 41 -3.02 -0.18 25.83
C THR A 41 -3.06 -1.41 24.93
N GLY A 42 -3.28 -2.57 25.50
CA GLY A 42 -3.37 -3.84 24.78
C GLY A 42 -2.05 -4.32 24.21
N GLY A 43 -2.09 -4.93 23.04
CA GLY A 43 -0.92 -5.51 22.36
C GLY A 43 -0.11 -4.53 21.51
N LEU A 44 -0.66 -3.36 21.16
CA LEU A 44 -0.04 -2.43 20.24
C LEU A 44 1.28 -1.83 20.74
N PRO A 45 1.44 -1.43 22.01
CA PRO A 45 2.71 -0.92 22.52
C PRO A 45 3.89 -1.89 22.33
N HIS A 46 3.62 -3.19 22.32
CA HIS A 46 4.66 -4.22 22.20
C HIS A 46 5.19 -4.42 20.78
N VAL A 47 4.49 -3.91 19.77
CA VAL A 47 4.85 -4.08 18.36
C VAL A 47 5.16 -2.75 17.66
N TYR A 48 5.13 -1.65 18.40
CA TYR A 48 5.48 -0.33 17.91
C TYR A 48 6.94 0.00 18.22
N LYS A 49 7.64 0.59 17.24
CA LYS A 49 9.00 1.12 17.43
C LYS A 49 9.00 2.36 18.33
N HIS A 50 8.00 3.22 18.16
CA HIS A 50 7.84 4.45 18.92
C HIS A 50 6.54 4.45 19.68
N SER A 51 6.51 5.07 20.86
CA SER A 51 5.25 5.30 21.57
C SER A 51 4.34 6.20 20.74
N ARG A 52 3.09 5.78 20.55
CA ARG A 52 2.04 6.54 19.88
C ARG A 52 0.81 6.58 20.78
N LYS A 53 0.03 7.64 20.73
CA LYS A 53 -1.20 7.78 21.52
C LYS A 53 -2.40 7.19 20.81
N THR A 54 -2.50 7.44 19.52
CA THR A 54 -3.62 6.98 18.71
C THR A 54 -3.12 6.50 17.34
N ARG A 55 -3.92 5.63 16.74
CA ARG A 55 -3.82 5.35 15.31
C ARG A 55 -5.17 5.52 14.64
N ARG A 56 -5.17 5.91 13.39
CA ARG A 56 -6.31 5.75 12.51
C ARG A 56 -6.05 4.55 11.61
N GLN A 57 -6.96 3.59 11.64
CA GLN A 57 -6.87 2.36 10.87
C GLN A 57 -7.96 2.36 9.81
N VAL A 58 -7.55 2.20 8.55
CA VAL A 58 -8.44 2.04 7.40
C VAL A 58 -8.21 0.66 6.80
N ARG A 59 -9.25 -0.12 6.62
CA ARG A 59 -9.17 -1.38 5.88
C ARG A 59 -9.65 -1.17 4.45
N LEU A 60 -8.78 -1.53 3.52
CA LEU A 60 -9.01 -1.45 2.08
C LEU A 60 -9.12 -2.86 1.50
N MET A 61 -10.02 -3.05 0.54
CA MET A 61 -10.22 -4.33 -0.12
C MET A 61 -10.81 -4.17 -1.52
N TYR A 62 -10.67 -5.21 -2.34
CA TYR A 62 -11.43 -5.36 -3.58
C TYR A 62 -12.64 -6.26 -3.36
N GLY A 63 -13.71 -6.03 -4.15
CA GLY A 63 -14.90 -6.87 -4.15
C GLY A 63 -15.69 -6.90 -2.84
N VAL A 64 -16.51 -7.91 -2.71
CA VAL A 64 -17.36 -8.20 -1.54
C VAL A 64 -16.94 -9.56 -0.99
N GLY A 65 -16.45 -9.57 0.26
CA GLY A 65 -15.92 -10.79 0.88
C GLY A 65 -14.39 -10.89 0.80
N VAL A 66 -13.83 -11.88 1.48
CA VAL A 66 -12.37 -12.04 1.63
C VAL A 66 -11.88 -13.07 0.61
N THR A 67 -11.72 -12.66 -0.64
CA THR A 67 -11.14 -13.50 -1.70
C THR A 67 -9.64 -13.25 -1.90
N SER A 68 -9.11 -12.17 -1.32
CA SER A 68 -7.70 -11.80 -1.36
C SER A 68 -7.31 -11.11 -0.05
N PRO A 69 -6.02 -10.98 0.27
CA PRO A 69 -5.58 -10.20 1.42
C PRO A 69 -6.15 -8.77 1.38
N THR A 70 -6.60 -8.27 2.53
CA THR A 70 -6.95 -6.86 2.66
C THR A 70 -5.70 -6.04 2.98
N ILE A 71 -5.73 -4.73 2.69
CA ILE A 71 -4.70 -3.81 3.13
C ILE A 71 -5.21 -3.08 4.38
N THR A 72 -4.46 -3.17 5.47
CA THR A 72 -4.69 -2.38 6.67
C THR A 72 -3.77 -1.18 6.64
N MET A 73 -4.31 -0.03 6.28
CA MET A 73 -3.57 1.23 6.27
C MET A 73 -3.67 1.89 7.64
N THR A 74 -2.52 2.21 8.22
CA THR A 74 -2.40 2.86 9.54
C THR A 74 -1.77 4.23 9.36
N SER A 75 -2.31 5.24 10.05
CA SER A 75 -1.70 6.56 10.19
C SER A 75 -1.76 7.02 11.65
N HIS A 76 -0.92 7.98 12.00
CA HIS A 76 -0.81 8.55 13.35
C HIS A 76 -0.96 10.07 13.29
N PRO A 77 -2.20 10.60 13.21
CA PRO A 77 -2.43 12.03 13.07
C PRO A 77 -1.80 12.84 14.20
N GLY A 78 -0.96 13.82 13.86
CA GLY A 78 -0.18 14.63 14.81
C GLY A 78 1.08 13.96 15.37
N GLU A 79 1.37 12.72 14.94
CA GLU A 79 2.56 11.94 15.30
C GLU A 79 3.08 11.19 14.06
N GLU A 80 3.07 11.86 12.91
CA GLU A 80 3.40 11.24 11.63
C GLU A 80 4.84 10.70 11.62
N PRO A 81 5.07 9.49 11.04
CA PRO A 81 6.42 8.97 10.89
C PRO A 81 7.21 9.80 9.86
N ASP A 82 8.49 9.96 10.10
CA ASP A 82 9.45 10.67 9.24
C ASP A 82 10.42 9.75 8.51
N GLU A 83 10.39 8.44 8.82
CA GLU A 83 11.23 7.45 8.17
C GLU A 83 10.80 7.21 6.70
N ASP A 84 11.77 6.90 5.86
CA ASP A 84 11.52 6.47 4.49
C ASP A 84 11.11 5.00 4.43
N PRO A 85 10.24 4.61 3.47
CA PRO A 85 9.96 3.20 3.21
C PRO A 85 11.23 2.43 2.83
N ILE A 86 11.29 1.17 3.24
CA ILE A 86 12.39 0.27 2.86
C ILE A 86 12.38 0.02 1.35
N LYS A 87 13.55 -0.29 0.81
CA LYS A 87 13.75 -0.62 -0.61
C LYS A 87 13.78 -2.15 -0.81
N LEU A 88 13.75 -2.58 -2.07
CA LEU A 88 13.67 -3.99 -2.45
C LEU A 88 14.81 -4.86 -1.91
N ASP A 89 15.97 -4.29 -1.67
CA ASP A 89 17.19 -4.95 -1.16
C ASP A 89 17.37 -4.86 0.37
N GLN A 90 16.37 -4.37 1.10
CA GLN A 90 16.37 -4.27 2.56
C GLN A 90 15.48 -5.34 3.18
N ILE A 91 15.82 -5.77 4.41
CA ILE A 91 15.03 -6.78 5.13
C ILE A 91 13.65 -6.24 5.48
N GLY A 92 12.61 -6.93 5.06
CA GLY A 92 11.21 -6.60 5.34
C GLY A 92 10.30 -6.78 4.14
N ILE A 93 9.05 -6.34 4.26
CA ILE A 93 8.09 -6.30 3.15
C ILE A 93 8.34 -5.01 2.37
N SER A 94 8.98 -5.13 1.22
CA SER A 94 9.46 -3.99 0.43
C SER A 94 8.41 -3.39 -0.52
N HIS A 95 7.42 -4.19 -0.95
CA HIS A 95 6.42 -3.75 -1.91
C HIS A 95 5.12 -4.55 -1.82
N LEU A 96 4.09 -3.99 -2.41
CA LEU A 96 2.83 -4.68 -2.70
C LEU A 96 2.73 -4.86 -4.22
N SER A 97 2.09 -5.94 -4.65
CA SER A 97 1.84 -6.16 -6.07
C SER A 97 0.35 -6.36 -6.32
N PHE A 98 -0.16 -5.67 -7.32
CA PHE A 98 -1.54 -5.74 -7.77
C PHE A 98 -1.62 -6.38 -9.15
N SER A 99 -2.67 -7.15 -9.38
CA SER A 99 -2.94 -7.72 -10.70
C SER A 99 -3.83 -6.80 -11.52
N ALA A 100 -3.53 -6.67 -12.80
CA ALA A 100 -4.35 -5.91 -13.74
C ALA A 100 -4.57 -6.74 -15.01
N PRO A 101 -5.74 -6.65 -15.64
CA PRO A 101 -6.02 -7.36 -16.89
C PRO A 101 -5.17 -6.84 -18.07
N ASP A 102 -4.82 -5.56 -18.06
CA ASP A 102 -3.93 -4.92 -19.05
C ASP A 102 -2.92 -4.04 -18.31
N VAL A 103 -1.70 -4.57 -18.18
CA VAL A 103 -0.61 -3.93 -17.45
C VAL A 103 -0.14 -2.65 -18.14
N LYS A 104 -0.11 -2.63 -19.48
CA LYS A 104 0.34 -1.46 -20.25
C LYS A 104 -0.67 -0.32 -20.15
N ALA A 105 -1.95 -0.61 -20.34
CA ALA A 105 -3.01 0.38 -20.19
C ALA A 105 -3.04 0.96 -18.77
N LEU A 106 -2.84 0.13 -17.74
CA LEU A 106 -2.75 0.61 -16.37
C LEU A 106 -1.54 1.52 -16.16
N ALA A 107 -0.38 1.17 -16.70
CA ALA A 107 0.83 2.00 -16.58
C ALA A 107 0.63 3.39 -17.21
N GLU A 108 0.01 3.45 -18.39
CA GLU A 108 -0.32 4.69 -19.09
C GLU A 108 -1.35 5.53 -18.29
N GLU A 109 -2.37 4.89 -17.74
CA GLU A 109 -3.37 5.55 -16.90
C GLU A 109 -2.73 6.16 -15.63
N LEU A 110 -1.91 5.39 -14.90
CA LEU A 110 -1.25 5.87 -13.69
C LEU A 110 -0.31 7.05 -13.99
N ALA A 111 0.48 6.95 -15.07
CA ALA A 111 1.34 8.04 -15.51
C ALA A 111 0.53 9.30 -15.85
N SER A 112 -0.61 9.17 -16.53
CA SER A 112 -1.49 10.29 -16.87
C SER A 112 -2.10 10.97 -15.64
N LYS A 113 -2.25 10.23 -14.55
CA LYS A 113 -2.72 10.73 -13.24
C LYS A 113 -1.58 11.29 -12.37
N GLY A 114 -0.35 11.35 -12.90
CA GLY A 114 0.80 11.90 -12.20
C GLY A 114 1.41 10.95 -11.17
N VAL A 115 1.10 9.66 -11.21
CA VAL A 115 1.74 8.66 -10.34
C VAL A 115 3.19 8.47 -10.78
N GLN A 116 4.10 8.54 -9.82
CA GLN A 116 5.54 8.41 -10.07
C GLN A 116 5.92 6.96 -10.41
N LEU A 117 6.45 6.75 -11.61
CA LEU A 117 7.03 5.47 -12.01
C LEU A 117 8.39 5.26 -11.32
N ALA A 118 8.69 4.01 -10.97
CA ALA A 118 10.00 3.61 -10.45
C ALA A 118 10.93 3.18 -11.61
N GLY A 119 11.21 4.11 -12.50
CA GLY A 119 12.03 3.93 -13.68
C GLY A 119 11.25 3.94 -14.99
N PRO A 120 11.94 3.98 -16.15
CA PRO A 120 11.29 4.03 -17.45
C PRO A 120 10.63 2.69 -17.80
N LEU A 121 9.42 2.74 -18.36
CA LEU A 121 8.66 1.54 -18.74
C LEU A 121 9.39 0.70 -19.79
N GLU A 122 10.12 1.34 -20.69
CA GLU A 122 10.87 0.70 -21.76
C GLU A 122 11.91 -0.31 -21.24
N SER A 123 12.44 -0.06 -20.04
CA SER A 123 13.41 -0.98 -19.41
C SER A 123 12.78 -2.32 -18.97
N ARG A 124 11.46 -2.42 -19.00
CA ARG A 124 10.68 -3.60 -18.58
C ARG A 124 9.86 -4.22 -19.71
N MET A 125 9.99 -3.67 -20.92
CA MET A 125 9.38 -4.25 -22.12
C MET A 125 10.23 -5.36 -22.69
N ASP A 126 9.57 -6.39 -23.23
CA ASP A 126 10.23 -7.42 -24.03
C ASP A 126 10.57 -6.89 -25.45
N ALA A 127 11.21 -7.74 -26.25
CA ALA A 127 11.61 -7.39 -27.61
C ALA A 127 10.40 -7.09 -28.54
N GLN A 128 9.21 -7.52 -28.17
CA GLN A 128 7.96 -7.27 -28.87
C GLN A 128 7.20 -6.04 -28.33
N GLY A 129 7.74 -5.38 -27.32
CA GLY A 129 7.13 -4.21 -26.69
C GLY A 129 6.01 -4.52 -25.68
N ASN A 130 5.90 -5.78 -25.22
CA ASN A 130 4.96 -6.16 -24.19
C ASN A 130 5.51 -5.78 -22.82
N LEU A 131 4.63 -5.26 -21.96
CA LEU A 131 4.93 -4.91 -20.58
C LEU A 131 4.30 -5.94 -19.64
N GLY A 132 5.13 -6.77 -18.99
CA GLY A 132 4.67 -7.81 -18.06
C GLY A 132 4.43 -7.31 -16.63
N ASN A 133 5.20 -6.31 -16.21
CA ASN A 133 5.08 -5.64 -14.92
C ASN A 133 5.74 -4.26 -14.97
N PHE A 134 5.43 -3.44 -13.99
CA PHE A 134 6.11 -2.16 -13.74
C PHE A 134 6.01 -1.82 -12.25
N TYR A 135 6.77 -0.84 -11.82
CA TYR A 135 6.69 -0.35 -10.45
C TYR A 135 6.35 1.14 -10.41
N VAL A 136 5.56 1.51 -9.42
CA VAL A 136 5.25 2.90 -9.08
C VAL A 136 5.50 3.14 -7.60
N TYR A 137 5.49 4.39 -7.20
CA TYR A 137 5.51 4.78 -5.79
C TYR A 137 4.12 5.27 -5.38
N ASP A 138 3.69 4.85 -4.20
CA ASP A 138 2.57 5.49 -3.54
C ASP A 138 2.95 6.89 -3.02
N PRO A 139 2.03 7.67 -2.42
CA PRO A 139 2.34 9.02 -1.91
C PRO A 139 3.43 9.09 -0.84
N ASP A 140 3.71 8.01 -0.14
CA ASP A 140 4.77 7.93 0.88
C ASP A 140 6.10 7.38 0.35
N GLY A 141 6.13 6.93 -0.91
CA GLY A 141 7.29 6.30 -1.53
C GLY A 141 7.37 4.79 -1.29
N ILE A 142 6.27 4.16 -0.87
CA ILE A 142 6.15 2.69 -0.81
C ILE A 142 6.11 2.17 -2.25
N LEU A 143 6.89 1.15 -2.52
CA LEU A 143 6.95 0.53 -3.84
C LEU A 143 5.70 -0.34 -4.10
N ILE A 144 5.04 -0.14 -5.23
CA ILE A 144 3.85 -0.84 -5.69
C ILE A 144 4.15 -1.51 -7.04
#